data_0775047d516a841acd0577ac84f4135c
#
_entry.id   0775047d516a841acd0577ac84f4135c
#
_cell.length_a   1.000
_cell.length_b   1.000
_cell.length_c   1.000
_cell.angle_alpha   90.00
_cell.angle_beta   90.00
_cell.angle_gamma   90.00
#
_symmetry.space_group_name_H-M   'P 1'
#
loop_
_entity.id
_entity.type
_entity.pdbx_description
1 polymer ?
#
loop_
_entity_poly.entity_id
_entity_poly.type
_entity_poly.pdbx_seq_one_letter_code
_entity_poly.pdbx_strand_id
1 'polypeptide(L)'
;EIGSGLVGSEMCIRDRYGEVWIHLLPFLKPAVVRHVFPEEEITSYQDAVSCAVKHIQIDPTKRNVLLAHQFVTGAARCDSEEVSVGGVDQIAAETFQEFDYTALGHIHSPQNFKNGKMRYCGTPLKYSFSECGQKKSVTVVELKEKGTTEIREIGLLPLRDLRSIRGSYLEVSSREFYEDTNTEDYVRIILTDEDDVVDGMQKLRTIYPNLMQLEYDNQRTREAKEITEAQVAEEKSELEYFEEFFELQNNHPMLQEQREFVSGLIGKLKENEL
;
A
#
# COMPACT_ATOMS: atom_id res chain seq x y z
N GLU A 1 15.88 11.20 27.17
CA GLU A 1 16.00 11.91 25.88
C GLU A 1 16.53 10.93 24.84
N ILE A 2 15.67 10.47 23.97
CA ILE A 2 16.08 9.68 22.80
C ILE A 2 16.53 10.69 21.75
N GLY A 3 17.79 11.05 21.80
CA GLY A 3 18.39 12.09 20.96
C GLY A 3 18.76 11.65 19.56
N SER A 4 17.85 11.02 18.81
CA SER A 4 18.17 10.62 17.43
C SER A 4 16.99 10.53 16.47
N GLY A 5 15.78 10.96 16.85
CA GLY A 5 14.65 11.02 15.91
C GLY A 5 14.08 9.68 15.43
N LEU A 6 14.53 8.55 15.96
CA LEU A 6 14.00 7.22 15.63
C LEU A 6 12.67 6.92 16.34
N VAL A 7 12.52 7.43 17.56
CA VAL A 7 11.26 7.41 18.30
C VAL A 7 10.96 8.84 18.66
N GLY A 8 9.81 9.35 18.21
CA GLY A 8 9.40 10.73 18.44
C GLY A 8 9.10 11.00 19.91
N SER A 9 8.93 12.27 20.24
CA SER A 9 8.62 12.74 21.57
C SER A 9 7.34 12.08 22.09
N GLU A 10 7.38 11.61 23.32
CA GLU A 10 6.19 11.20 24.05
C GLU A 10 5.30 12.41 24.30
N MET A 11 4.01 12.29 24.01
CA MET A 11 3.01 13.27 24.39
C MET A 11 2.19 12.67 25.53
N CYS A 12 2.26 13.29 26.70
CA CYS A 12 1.44 12.90 27.86
C CYS A 12 0.18 13.74 27.94
N ILE A 13 -0.97 13.10 27.92
CA ILE A 13 -2.27 13.72 28.13
C ILE A 13 -2.88 13.12 29.40
N ARG A 14 -3.55 13.94 30.20
CA ARG A 14 -4.24 13.48 31.39
C ARG A 14 -5.72 13.85 31.35
N ASP A 15 -6.57 12.86 31.56
CA ASP A 15 -8.02 13.02 31.67
C ASP A 15 -8.60 12.35 32.94
N ARG A 16 -9.91 12.18 32.99
CA ARG A 16 -10.59 11.52 34.11
C ARG A 16 -10.20 10.06 34.32
N TYR A 17 -9.65 9.40 33.33
CA TYR A 17 -9.17 8.00 33.35
C TYR A 17 -7.67 7.88 33.60
N GLY A 18 -6.97 8.98 33.86
CA GLY A 18 -5.54 9.02 34.12
C GLY A 18 -4.69 9.49 32.94
N GLU A 19 -3.43 9.09 32.93
CA GLU A 19 -2.49 9.51 31.91
C GLU A 19 -2.57 8.64 30.66
N VAL A 20 -2.39 9.27 29.49
CA VAL A 20 -2.21 8.62 28.19
C VAL A 20 -0.83 9.01 27.66
N TRP A 21 -0.02 8.03 27.33
CA TRP A 21 1.26 8.20 26.68
C TRP A 21 1.13 7.86 25.21
N ILE A 22 1.48 8.80 24.36
CA ILE A 22 1.43 8.65 22.90
C ILE A 22 2.86 8.54 22.38
N HIS A 23 3.18 7.38 21.80
CA HIS A 23 4.47 7.07 21.25
C HIS A 23 4.42 7.18 19.72
N LEU A 24 5.44 7.76 19.12
CA LEU A 24 5.53 7.98 17.67
C LEU A 24 6.66 7.15 17.08
N LEU A 25 6.34 6.27 16.15
CA LEU A 25 7.28 5.41 15.45
C LEU A 25 7.21 5.69 13.94
N PRO A 26 8.17 6.39 13.37
CA PRO A 26 8.20 6.63 11.92
C PRO A 26 8.49 5.32 11.15
N PHE A 27 8.44 5.39 9.82
CA PHE A 27 8.89 4.27 9.00
C PHE A 27 10.38 4.02 9.22
N LEU A 28 10.72 2.80 9.63
CA LEU A 28 12.09 2.42 9.96
C LEU A 28 12.71 1.55 8.86
N LYS A 29 13.92 1.95 8.44
CA LYS A 29 14.77 1.11 7.58
C LYS A 29 15.86 0.45 8.44
N PRO A 30 16.20 -0.84 8.22
CA PRO A 30 17.22 -1.55 9.00
C PRO A 30 18.55 -0.79 9.08
N ALA A 31 19.00 -0.18 7.99
CA ALA A 31 20.24 0.58 7.94
C ALA A 31 20.27 1.77 8.92
N VAL A 32 19.13 2.45 9.12
CA VAL A 32 19.03 3.59 10.05
C VAL A 32 19.08 3.10 11.49
N VAL A 33 18.38 2.00 11.80
CA VAL A 33 18.33 1.45 13.15
C VAL A 33 19.68 0.87 13.55
N ARG A 34 20.39 0.18 12.65
CA ARG A 34 21.78 -0.28 12.88
C ARG A 34 22.74 0.86 13.24
N HIS A 35 22.55 2.02 12.64
CA HIS A 35 23.40 3.18 12.95
C HIS A 35 23.17 3.69 14.38
N VAL A 36 21.97 3.60 14.89
CA VAL A 36 21.61 4.07 16.25
C VAL A 36 21.90 3.04 17.32
N PHE A 37 21.70 1.76 17.00
CA PHE A 37 21.93 0.63 17.89
C PHE A 37 22.98 -0.33 17.30
N PRO A 38 24.26 0.07 17.27
CA PRO A 38 25.33 -0.72 16.61
C PRO A 38 25.63 -2.06 17.30
N GLU A 39 25.22 -2.22 18.56
CA GLU A 39 25.42 -3.46 19.33
C GLU A 39 24.29 -4.49 19.11
N GLU A 40 23.18 -4.08 18.45
CA GLU A 40 22.05 -4.98 18.17
C GLU A 40 22.19 -5.60 16.78
N GLU A 41 21.89 -6.89 16.66
CA GLU A 41 21.90 -7.60 15.38
C GLU A 41 20.59 -7.30 14.62
N ILE A 42 20.67 -6.46 13.61
CA ILE A 42 19.52 -6.00 12.83
C ILE A 42 19.74 -6.37 11.37
N THR A 43 19.09 -7.42 10.91
CA THR A 43 19.21 -7.96 9.56
C THR A 43 17.97 -7.67 8.70
N SER A 44 16.80 -7.54 9.34
CA SER A 44 15.50 -7.37 8.70
C SER A 44 14.75 -6.14 9.19
N TYR A 45 13.65 -5.79 8.50
CA TYR A 45 12.70 -4.78 8.96
C TYR A 45 12.05 -5.19 10.30
N GLN A 46 11.73 -6.48 10.45
CA GLN A 46 11.22 -7.02 11.71
C GLN A 46 12.16 -6.76 12.87
N ASP A 47 13.46 -7.03 12.70
CA ASP A 47 14.48 -6.80 13.75
C ASP A 47 14.57 -5.31 14.08
N ALA A 48 14.59 -4.46 13.06
CA ALA A 48 14.67 -3.01 13.22
C ALA A 48 13.51 -2.45 14.05
N VAL A 49 12.27 -2.84 13.70
CA VAL A 49 11.08 -2.36 14.41
C VAL A 49 10.99 -2.98 15.81
N SER A 50 11.33 -4.26 15.96
CA SER A 50 11.37 -4.91 17.28
C SER A 50 12.39 -4.28 18.21
N CYS A 51 13.58 -3.94 17.70
CA CYS A 51 14.61 -3.23 18.44
C CYS A 51 14.11 -1.85 18.89
N ALA A 52 13.52 -1.06 17.99
CA ALA A 52 13.00 0.25 18.31
C ALA A 52 11.87 0.18 19.36
N VAL A 53 10.93 -0.74 19.21
CA VAL A 53 9.83 -0.94 20.18
C VAL A 53 10.35 -1.35 21.57
N LYS A 54 11.34 -2.24 21.64
CA LYS A 54 12.00 -2.66 22.90
C LYS A 54 12.62 -1.48 23.66
N HIS A 55 13.06 -0.45 22.95
CA HIS A 55 13.64 0.75 23.55
C HIS A 55 12.61 1.86 23.87
N ILE A 56 11.34 1.65 23.54
CA ILE A 56 10.26 2.54 24.03
C ILE A 56 10.03 2.31 25.51
N GLN A 57 10.02 3.38 26.29
CA GLN A 57 9.69 3.31 27.71
C GLN A 57 8.18 3.19 27.88
N ILE A 58 7.67 1.98 28.04
CA ILE A 58 6.26 1.70 28.26
C ILE A 58 6.01 1.56 29.76
N ASP A 59 5.17 2.44 30.32
CA ASP A 59 4.65 2.26 31.68
C ASP A 59 3.35 1.44 31.61
N PRO A 60 3.36 0.17 32.05
CA PRO A 60 2.18 -0.70 31.95
C PRO A 60 1.00 -0.23 32.83
N THR A 61 1.20 0.71 33.72
CA THR A 61 0.11 1.29 34.53
C THR A 61 -0.63 2.41 33.81
N LYS A 62 -0.05 2.94 32.73
CA LYS A 62 -0.62 4.03 31.92
C LYS A 62 -1.27 3.47 30.67
N ARG A 63 -2.10 4.29 30.03
CA ARG A 63 -2.65 3.99 28.71
C ARG A 63 -1.61 4.36 27.66
N ASN A 64 -1.11 3.37 26.93
CA ASN A 64 -0.07 3.56 25.92
C ASN A 64 -0.67 3.43 24.52
N VAL A 65 -0.50 4.45 23.71
CA VAL A 65 -0.92 4.50 22.31
C VAL A 65 0.30 4.60 21.42
N LEU A 66 0.38 3.76 20.40
CA LEU A 66 1.43 3.85 19.38
C LEU A 66 0.85 4.41 18.08
N LEU A 67 1.51 5.40 17.50
CA LEU A 67 1.32 5.82 16.11
C LEU A 67 2.52 5.32 15.31
N ALA A 68 2.30 4.40 14.37
CA ALA A 68 3.37 3.81 13.59
C ALA A 68 3.06 3.83 12.09
N HIS A 69 4.10 4.00 11.27
CA HIS A 69 3.99 3.92 9.82
C HIS A 69 4.73 2.68 9.35
N GLN A 70 4.06 1.51 9.42
CA GLN A 70 4.68 0.22 9.16
C GLN A 70 3.72 -0.70 8.39
N PHE A 71 4.29 -1.65 7.64
CA PHE A 71 3.51 -2.67 6.96
C PHE A 71 3.39 -3.93 7.85
N VAL A 72 2.19 -4.20 8.34
CA VAL A 72 1.92 -5.37 9.19
C VAL A 72 1.52 -6.56 8.32
N THR A 73 2.11 -7.71 8.60
CA THR A 73 1.83 -8.98 7.90
C THR A 73 0.33 -9.30 7.89
N GLY A 74 -0.18 -9.62 6.71
CA GLY A 74 -1.60 -9.94 6.50
C GLY A 74 -2.47 -8.73 6.16
N ALA A 75 -1.91 -7.52 6.05
CA ALA A 75 -2.64 -6.37 5.54
C ALA A 75 -2.91 -6.50 4.03
N ALA A 76 -4.13 -6.19 3.60
CA ALA A 76 -4.48 -6.11 2.19
C ALA A 76 -3.98 -4.79 1.59
N ARG A 77 -3.38 -4.85 0.41
CA ARG A 77 -2.76 -3.73 -0.31
C ARG A 77 -3.62 -3.21 -1.45
N CYS A 78 -3.32 -2.00 -1.90
CA CYS A 78 -3.85 -1.37 -3.11
C CYS A 78 -2.69 -1.12 -4.10
N ASP A 79 -3.01 -0.84 -5.37
CA ASP A 79 -2.01 -0.59 -6.43
C ASP A 79 -1.23 0.71 -6.23
N SER A 80 -1.73 1.62 -5.39
CA SER A 80 -1.10 2.91 -5.08
C SER A 80 -0.01 2.84 -4.00
N GLU A 81 0.19 1.67 -3.38
CA GLU A 81 1.18 1.49 -2.33
C GLU A 81 2.51 1.03 -2.92
N GLU A 82 3.61 1.66 -2.50
CA GLU A 82 4.95 1.21 -2.85
C GLU A 82 5.22 -0.17 -2.22
N VAL A 83 5.71 -1.09 -3.02
CA VAL A 83 5.98 -2.46 -2.61
C VAL A 83 7.49 -2.70 -2.62
N SER A 84 8.04 -3.09 -1.47
CA SER A 84 9.38 -3.66 -1.44
C SER A 84 9.37 -5.03 -2.11
N VAL A 85 10.34 -5.27 -3.00
CA VAL A 85 10.47 -6.56 -3.69
C VAL A 85 10.61 -7.68 -2.66
N GLY A 86 9.79 -8.73 -2.80
CA GLY A 86 9.81 -9.87 -1.89
C GLY A 86 9.09 -9.69 -0.55
N GLY A 87 8.44 -8.52 -0.30
CA GLY A 87 7.68 -8.30 0.95
C GLY A 87 8.54 -8.27 2.21
N VAL A 88 9.79 -7.92 2.09
CA VAL A 88 10.80 -7.91 3.17
C VAL A 88 10.53 -6.85 4.26
N ASP A 89 9.61 -5.91 4.02
CA ASP A 89 9.23 -4.81 4.91
C ASP A 89 8.06 -5.14 5.85
N GLN A 90 7.61 -6.40 5.87
CA GLN A 90 6.50 -6.85 6.71
C GLN A 90 6.92 -7.04 8.17
N ILE A 91 6.04 -6.57 9.07
CA ILE A 91 6.24 -6.63 10.53
C ILE A 91 5.15 -7.49 11.15
N ALA A 92 5.51 -8.38 12.05
CA ALA A 92 4.55 -9.17 12.81
C ALA A 92 3.69 -8.28 13.72
N ALA A 93 2.37 -8.48 13.72
CA ALA A 93 1.45 -7.70 14.54
C ALA A 93 1.72 -7.83 16.05
N GLU A 94 2.34 -8.93 16.47
CA GLU A 94 2.74 -9.21 17.85
C GLU A 94 3.75 -8.21 18.39
N THR A 95 4.55 -7.58 17.51
CA THR A 95 5.54 -6.56 17.88
C THR A 95 4.92 -5.39 18.64
N PHE A 96 3.64 -5.11 18.41
CA PHE A 96 2.92 -3.97 18.99
C PHE A 96 1.92 -4.35 20.09
N GLN A 97 1.99 -5.57 20.61
CA GLN A 97 0.97 -6.10 21.54
C GLN A 97 0.93 -5.41 22.92
N GLU A 98 1.99 -4.72 23.32
CA GLU A 98 2.09 -4.05 24.63
C GLU A 98 1.33 -2.73 24.68
N PHE A 99 0.93 -2.19 23.53
CA PHE A 99 0.14 -0.95 23.47
C PHE A 99 -1.35 -1.22 23.65
N ASP A 100 -2.03 -0.30 24.31
CA ASP A 100 -3.50 -0.35 24.46
C ASP A 100 -4.21 -0.12 23.14
N TYR A 101 -3.61 0.71 22.27
CA TYR A 101 -4.04 0.93 20.89
C TYR A 101 -2.86 1.27 19.98
N THR A 102 -2.86 0.73 18.75
CA THR A 102 -1.88 1.05 17.73
C THR A 102 -2.58 1.61 16.48
N ALA A 103 -2.33 2.90 16.21
CA ALA A 103 -2.75 3.55 14.97
C ALA A 103 -1.68 3.36 13.89
N LEU A 104 -2.04 2.68 12.81
CA LEU A 104 -1.14 2.36 11.71
C LEU A 104 -1.38 3.26 10.48
N GLY A 105 -0.29 3.76 9.91
CA GLY A 105 -0.20 4.30 8.55
C GLY A 105 0.54 3.33 7.63
N HIS A 106 0.72 3.68 6.38
CA HIS A 106 1.33 2.96 5.27
C HIS A 106 0.29 2.35 4.32
N ILE A 107 -0.67 1.59 4.82
CA ILE A 107 -1.70 0.93 4.01
C ILE A 107 -2.87 1.89 3.76
N HIS A 108 -3.28 2.00 2.48
CA HIS A 108 -4.32 2.93 2.04
C HIS A 108 -5.74 2.43 2.30
N SER A 109 -5.91 1.12 2.49
CA SER A 109 -7.19 0.50 2.80
C SER A 109 -7.47 0.46 4.30
N PRO A 110 -8.63 0.95 4.79
CA PRO A 110 -8.99 0.85 6.20
C PRO A 110 -9.13 -0.62 6.63
N GLN A 111 -8.39 -1.04 7.65
CA GLN A 111 -8.39 -2.44 8.12
C GLN A 111 -8.16 -2.52 9.64
N ASN A 112 -8.83 -3.48 10.28
CA ASN A 112 -8.66 -3.79 11.70
C ASN A 112 -7.82 -5.04 11.91
N PHE A 113 -6.99 -5.02 12.95
CA PHE A 113 -6.22 -6.16 13.45
C PHE A 113 -6.44 -6.34 14.95
N LYS A 114 -6.16 -7.55 15.46
CA LYS A 114 -6.14 -7.86 16.89
C LYS A 114 -7.39 -7.36 17.64
N ASN A 115 -8.57 -7.71 17.13
CA ASN A 115 -9.85 -7.34 17.73
C ASN A 115 -10.04 -5.82 17.91
N GLY A 116 -9.54 -5.02 16.98
CA GLY A 116 -9.68 -3.56 16.97
C GLY A 116 -8.62 -2.80 17.78
N LYS A 117 -7.69 -3.47 18.45
CA LYS A 117 -6.58 -2.81 19.15
C LYS A 117 -5.53 -2.21 18.22
N MET A 118 -5.54 -2.61 16.96
CA MET A 118 -4.63 -2.14 15.93
C MET A 118 -5.42 -1.88 14.65
N ARG A 119 -5.19 -0.72 14.01
CA ARG A 119 -5.96 -0.33 12.83
C ARG A 119 -5.16 0.53 11.87
N TYR A 120 -5.27 0.24 10.59
CA TYR A 120 -5.01 1.19 9.51
C TYR A 120 -6.26 2.05 9.31
N CYS A 121 -6.14 3.36 9.42
CA CYS A 121 -7.25 4.27 9.09
C CYS A 121 -7.45 4.40 7.56
N GLY A 122 -6.46 4.01 6.78
CA GLY A 122 -6.40 4.24 5.34
C GLY A 122 -6.06 5.69 4.99
N THR A 123 -6.16 6.01 3.71
CA THR A 123 -5.95 7.36 3.19
C THR A 123 -7.27 8.15 3.18
N PRO A 124 -7.23 9.49 3.29
CA PRO A 124 -8.45 10.33 3.26
C PRO A 124 -9.14 10.34 1.90
N LEU A 125 -8.40 10.09 0.82
CA LEU A 125 -8.89 10.04 -0.56
C LEU A 125 -8.45 8.73 -1.22
N LYS A 126 -9.05 8.40 -2.37
CA LYS A 126 -8.63 7.27 -3.23
C LYS A 126 -7.50 7.75 -4.14
N TYR A 127 -6.39 7.02 -4.19
CA TYR A 127 -5.22 7.35 -5.01
C TYR A 127 -5.04 6.42 -6.21
N SER A 128 -5.78 5.30 -6.25
CA SER A 128 -5.80 4.40 -7.40
C SER A 128 -7.20 3.87 -7.69
N PHE A 129 -7.43 3.37 -8.91
CA PHE A 129 -8.69 2.76 -9.29
C PHE A 129 -8.96 1.43 -8.57
N SER A 130 -7.95 0.78 -7.99
CA SER A 130 -8.15 -0.37 -7.11
C SER A 130 -8.88 -0.02 -5.81
N GLU A 131 -8.88 1.27 -5.45
CA GLU A 131 -9.55 1.79 -4.25
C GLU A 131 -11.01 2.24 -4.48
N CYS A 132 -11.54 2.14 -5.72
CA CYS A 132 -12.88 2.64 -6.07
C CYS A 132 -13.99 2.11 -5.15
N GLY A 133 -13.89 0.85 -4.70
CA GLY A 133 -14.86 0.22 -3.79
C GLY A 133 -14.69 0.60 -2.32
N GLN A 134 -13.64 1.33 -1.95
CA GLN A 134 -13.36 1.67 -0.56
C GLN A 134 -14.18 2.88 -0.09
N LYS A 135 -14.61 2.83 1.17
CA LYS A 135 -15.18 3.98 1.88
C LYS A 135 -14.11 4.63 2.73
N LYS A 136 -13.70 5.82 2.35
CA LYS A 136 -12.69 6.59 3.10
C LYS A 136 -13.29 7.22 4.34
N SER A 137 -12.54 7.21 5.44
CA SER A 137 -13.03 7.68 6.74
C SER A 137 -11.91 8.20 7.63
N VAL A 138 -12.30 9.00 8.62
CA VAL A 138 -11.47 9.29 9.78
C VAL A 138 -11.83 8.30 10.89
N THR A 139 -10.83 7.70 11.51
CA THR A 139 -10.99 6.85 12.69
C THR A 139 -10.91 7.70 13.94
N VAL A 140 -11.98 7.73 14.70
CA VAL A 140 -12.02 8.35 16.05
C VAL A 140 -11.86 7.26 17.07
N VAL A 141 -10.85 7.43 17.93
CA VAL A 141 -10.51 6.48 18.99
C VAL A 141 -10.79 7.13 20.33
N GLU A 142 -11.68 6.54 21.09
CA GLU A 142 -12.00 6.98 22.46
C GLU A 142 -11.33 6.02 23.45
N LEU A 143 -10.34 6.54 24.17
CA LEU A 143 -9.62 5.80 25.20
C LEU A 143 -10.32 6.02 26.54
N LYS A 144 -10.92 4.97 27.10
CA LYS A 144 -11.54 4.97 28.44
C LYS A 144 -10.52 4.48 29.48
N GLU A 145 -10.99 3.69 30.45
CA GLU A 145 -10.10 3.03 31.41
C GLU A 145 -9.07 2.17 30.69
N LYS A 146 -7.94 1.93 31.33
CA LYS A 146 -6.86 1.10 30.75
C LYS A 146 -7.38 -0.22 30.17
N GLY A 147 -7.02 -0.49 28.92
CA GLY A 147 -7.46 -1.67 28.18
C GLY A 147 -8.83 -1.54 27.51
N THR A 148 -9.55 -0.43 27.71
CA THR A 148 -10.84 -0.17 27.07
C THR A 148 -10.72 0.92 26.01
N THR A 149 -10.99 0.54 24.76
CA THR A 149 -10.91 1.43 23.59
C THR A 149 -12.18 1.28 22.76
N GLU A 150 -12.82 2.38 22.43
CA GLU A 150 -13.95 2.42 21.49
C GLU A 150 -13.53 3.09 20.20
N ILE A 151 -13.93 2.51 19.08
CA ILE A 151 -13.59 3.00 17.76
C ILE A 151 -14.87 3.32 17.00
N ARG A 152 -14.91 4.49 16.39
CA ARG A 152 -15.95 4.88 15.42
C ARG A 152 -15.35 5.49 14.18
N GLU A 153 -15.99 5.28 13.05
CA GLU A 153 -15.58 5.81 11.77
C GLU A 153 -16.50 6.97 11.37
N ILE A 154 -15.90 8.04 10.86
CA ILE A 154 -16.62 9.16 10.26
C ILE A 154 -16.28 9.16 8.79
N GLY A 155 -17.26 8.86 7.92
CA GLY A 155 -17.08 8.83 6.47
C GLY A 155 -16.63 10.17 5.92
N LEU A 156 -15.70 10.14 4.99
CA LEU A 156 -15.26 11.31 4.23
C LEU A 156 -15.95 11.31 2.87
N LEU A 157 -16.48 12.46 2.50
CA LEU A 157 -17.07 12.69 1.18
C LEU A 157 -16.14 13.62 0.40
N PRO A 158 -15.47 13.13 -0.64
CA PRO A 158 -14.60 13.96 -1.47
C PRO A 158 -15.44 14.92 -2.33
N LEU A 159 -14.86 16.05 -2.74
CA LEU A 159 -15.49 16.97 -3.70
C LEU A 159 -15.70 16.29 -5.05
N ARG A 160 -14.74 15.48 -5.48
CA ARG A 160 -14.80 14.60 -6.64
C ARG A 160 -14.32 13.22 -6.21
N ASP A 161 -15.11 12.21 -6.46
CA ASP A 161 -14.73 10.83 -6.14
C ASP A 161 -13.90 10.22 -7.28
N LEU A 162 -13.26 9.09 -6.99
CA LEU A 162 -12.58 8.27 -7.98
C LEU A 162 -13.44 7.02 -8.23
N ARG A 163 -13.95 6.88 -9.46
CA ARG A 163 -14.90 5.83 -9.84
C ARG A 163 -14.44 5.03 -11.05
N SER A 164 -14.80 3.76 -11.08
CA SER A 164 -14.67 2.90 -12.25
C SER A 164 -16.06 2.59 -12.80
N ILE A 165 -16.28 2.87 -14.07
CA ILE A 165 -17.52 2.64 -14.82
C ILE A 165 -17.24 1.53 -15.83
N ARG A 166 -18.15 0.57 -15.97
CA ARG A 166 -18.05 -0.52 -16.94
C ARG A 166 -19.36 -0.68 -17.68
N GLY A 167 -19.29 -0.72 -19.01
CA GLY A 167 -20.46 -0.90 -19.89
C GLY A 167 -20.09 -0.70 -21.36
N SER A 168 -21.04 -0.88 -22.26
CA SER A 168 -20.86 -0.52 -23.68
C SER A 168 -20.81 0.98 -23.86
N TYR A 169 -20.20 1.46 -24.96
CA TYR A 169 -20.16 2.89 -25.28
C TYR A 169 -21.55 3.51 -25.31
N LEU A 170 -22.52 2.84 -25.93
CA LEU A 170 -23.90 3.32 -26.00
C LEU A 170 -24.55 3.45 -24.63
N GLU A 171 -24.29 2.49 -23.74
CA GLU A 171 -24.80 2.49 -22.37
C GLU A 171 -24.18 3.65 -21.55
N VAL A 172 -22.86 3.72 -21.45
CA VAL A 172 -22.16 4.73 -20.60
C VAL A 172 -22.30 6.15 -21.13
N SER A 173 -22.65 6.34 -22.43
CA SER A 173 -22.91 7.63 -23.02
C SER A 173 -24.40 8.00 -23.02
N SER A 174 -25.30 7.10 -22.60
CA SER A 174 -26.73 7.38 -22.54
C SER A 174 -27.06 8.34 -21.40
N ARG A 175 -28.00 9.26 -21.60
CA ARG A 175 -28.41 10.23 -20.60
C ARG A 175 -28.96 9.54 -19.34
N GLU A 176 -29.71 8.48 -19.51
CA GLU A 176 -30.27 7.67 -18.41
C GLU A 176 -29.20 7.10 -17.48
N PHE A 177 -27.99 6.80 -18.01
CA PHE A 177 -26.90 6.26 -17.24
C PHE A 177 -26.20 7.32 -16.38
N TYR A 178 -26.02 8.53 -16.89
CA TYR A 178 -25.17 9.52 -16.21
C TYR A 178 -25.94 10.66 -15.52
N GLU A 179 -27.23 10.92 -15.85
CA GLU A 179 -27.97 12.10 -15.36
C GLU A 179 -28.11 12.16 -13.82
N ASP A 180 -28.14 11.01 -13.15
CA ASP A 180 -28.21 10.91 -11.68
C ASP A 180 -26.83 10.69 -11.02
N THR A 181 -25.74 10.84 -11.77
CA THR A 181 -24.37 10.66 -11.25
C THR A 181 -23.58 11.96 -11.25
N ASN A 182 -22.53 12.05 -10.42
CA ASN A 182 -21.61 13.18 -10.49
C ASN A 182 -20.63 12.97 -11.67
N THR A 183 -20.89 13.61 -12.79
CA THR A 183 -20.05 13.53 -13.99
C THR A 183 -18.69 14.23 -13.83
N GLU A 184 -18.54 15.09 -12.81
CA GLU A 184 -17.27 15.77 -12.47
C GLU A 184 -16.28 14.89 -11.70
N ASP A 185 -16.66 13.66 -11.32
CA ASP A 185 -15.75 12.74 -10.66
C ASP A 185 -14.59 12.33 -11.59
N TYR A 186 -13.47 11.90 -10.98
CA TYR A 186 -12.37 11.26 -11.71
C TYR A 186 -12.78 9.84 -12.09
N VAL A 187 -12.78 9.54 -13.39
CA VAL A 187 -13.40 8.31 -13.90
C VAL A 187 -12.40 7.49 -14.71
N ARG A 188 -12.42 6.19 -14.47
CA ARG A 188 -11.94 5.17 -15.41
C ARG A 188 -13.17 4.54 -16.06
N ILE A 189 -13.21 4.47 -17.40
CA ILE A 189 -14.25 3.77 -18.13
C ILE A 189 -13.65 2.52 -18.78
N ILE A 190 -14.30 1.38 -18.56
CA ILE A 190 -13.96 0.09 -19.15
C ILE A 190 -15.07 -0.27 -20.14
N LEU A 191 -14.79 -0.07 -21.43
CA LEU A 191 -15.74 -0.40 -22.48
C LEU A 191 -15.77 -1.91 -22.73
N THR A 192 -16.99 -2.43 -22.93
CA THR A 192 -17.24 -3.84 -23.26
C THR A 192 -17.50 -4.06 -24.74
N ASP A 193 -17.34 -3.03 -25.56
CA ASP A 193 -17.49 -3.09 -27.02
C ASP A 193 -16.38 -3.96 -27.63
N GLU A 194 -16.73 -4.84 -28.56
CA GLU A 194 -15.75 -5.70 -29.23
C GLU A 194 -14.83 -4.91 -30.17
N ASP A 195 -15.35 -3.84 -30.79
CA ASP A 195 -14.59 -2.94 -31.64
C ASP A 195 -14.19 -1.66 -30.92
N ASP A 196 -13.03 -1.11 -31.26
CA ASP A 196 -12.53 0.14 -30.68
C ASP A 196 -13.44 1.31 -31.14
N VAL A 197 -13.92 2.09 -30.19
CA VAL A 197 -14.75 3.29 -30.48
C VAL A 197 -13.85 4.40 -31.00
N VAL A 198 -14.06 4.82 -32.25
CA VAL A 198 -13.32 5.93 -32.86
C VAL A 198 -13.49 7.20 -32.05
N ASP A 199 -12.38 7.85 -31.64
CA ASP A 199 -12.35 9.03 -30.80
C ASP A 199 -13.07 8.85 -29.44
N GLY A 200 -13.15 7.62 -28.93
CA GLY A 200 -13.90 7.25 -27.72
C GLY A 200 -13.56 8.11 -26.51
N MET A 201 -12.27 8.33 -26.25
CA MET A 201 -11.80 9.19 -25.15
C MET A 201 -12.34 10.63 -25.29
N GLN A 202 -12.27 11.23 -26.47
CA GLN A 202 -12.74 12.61 -26.69
C GLN A 202 -14.26 12.72 -26.56
N LYS A 203 -14.99 11.77 -27.13
CA LYS A 203 -16.44 11.72 -27.05
C LYS A 203 -16.93 11.56 -25.61
N LEU A 204 -16.35 10.66 -24.86
CA LEU A 204 -16.72 10.42 -23.47
C LEU A 204 -16.32 11.60 -22.56
N ARG A 205 -15.26 12.34 -22.86
CA ARG A 205 -14.90 13.57 -22.12
C ARG A 205 -15.90 14.70 -22.26
N THR A 206 -16.80 14.68 -23.25
CA THR A 206 -17.89 15.63 -23.32
C THR A 206 -18.94 15.41 -22.23
N ILE A 207 -19.03 14.20 -21.69
CA ILE A 207 -19.91 13.79 -20.60
C ILE A 207 -19.18 13.74 -19.27
N TYR A 208 -17.99 13.15 -19.27
CA TYR A 208 -17.13 12.94 -18.11
C TYR A 208 -15.83 13.77 -18.28
N PRO A 209 -15.83 15.06 -17.96
CA PRO A 209 -14.69 15.95 -18.27
C PRO A 209 -13.37 15.48 -17.59
N ASN A 210 -13.48 14.79 -16.45
CA ASN A 210 -12.35 14.25 -15.72
C ASN A 210 -12.10 12.74 -15.99
N LEU A 211 -12.42 12.27 -17.21
CA LEU A 211 -12.07 10.92 -17.64
C LEU A 211 -10.55 10.76 -17.72
N MET A 212 -9.99 9.93 -16.82
CA MET A 212 -8.56 9.69 -16.66
C MET A 212 -8.07 8.53 -17.54
N GLN A 213 -8.85 7.44 -17.56
CA GLN A 213 -8.47 6.19 -18.26
C GLN A 213 -9.65 5.66 -19.06
N LEU A 214 -9.37 5.19 -20.27
CA LEU A 214 -10.29 4.44 -21.12
C LEU A 214 -9.64 3.09 -21.43
N GLU A 215 -10.28 2.04 -21.02
CA GLU A 215 -9.84 0.66 -21.20
C GLU A 215 -10.91 -0.13 -21.97
N TYR A 216 -10.51 -1.26 -22.54
CA TYR A 216 -11.42 -2.20 -23.19
C TYR A 216 -11.34 -3.56 -22.49
N ASP A 217 -12.51 -4.14 -22.20
CA ASP A 217 -12.66 -5.53 -21.75
C ASP A 217 -13.43 -6.31 -22.81
N ASN A 218 -12.77 -6.64 -23.90
CA ASN A 218 -13.27 -7.40 -25.03
C ASN A 218 -12.47 -8.69 -25.24
N GLN A 219 -12.88 -9.51 -26.22
CA GLN A 219 -12.21 -10.80 -26.46
C GLN A 219 -10.71 -10.61 -26.73
N ARG A 220 -10.33 -9.64 -27.57
CA ARG A 220 -8.92 -9.32 -27.90
C ARG A 220 -8.09 -9.00 -26.67
N THR A 221 -8.61 -8.16 -25.75
CA THR A 221 -7.86 -7.74 -24.55
C THR A 221 -7.76 -8.85 -23.52
N ARG A 222 -8.75 -9.77 -23.46
CA ARG A 222 -8.70 -10.96 -22.59
C ARG A 222 -7.69 -11.97 -23.10
N GLU A 223 -7.69 -12.28 -24.41
CA GLU A 223 -6.71 -13.17 -25.04
C GLU A 223 -5.27 -12.65 -24.86
N ALA A 224 -5.05 -11.32 -25.02
CA ALA A 224 -3.76 -10.71 -24.77
C ALA A 224 -3.32 -10.83 -23.30
N LYS A 225 -4.23 -10.70 -22.36
CA LYS A 225 -3.95 -10.92 -20.91
C LYS A 225 -3.59 -12.37 -20.63
N GLU A 226 -4.37 -13.34 -21.14
CA GLU A 226 -4.11 -14.77 -20.96
C GLU A 226 -2.72 -15.15 -21.50
N ILE A 227 -2.33 -14.61 -22.65
CA ILE A 227 -0.97 -14.82 -23.22
C ILE A 227 0.10 -14.24 -22.30
N THR A 228 -0.12 -13.04 -21.77
CA THR A 228 0.84 -12.40 -20.87
C THR A 228 0.95 -13.14 -19.54
N GLU A 229 -0.18 -13.56 -18.96
CA GLU A 229 -0.22 -14.35 -17.73
C GLU A 229 0.39 -15.75 -17.91
N ALA A 230 0.17 -16.37 -19.05
CA ALA A 230 0.81 -17.65 -19.39
C ALA A 230 2.33 -17.52 -19.56
N GLN A 231 2.81 -16.42 -20.12
CA GLN A 231 4.23 -16.12 -20.21
C GLN A 231 4.89 -15.82 -18.85
N VAL A 232 4.15 -15.21 -17.93
CA VAL A 232 4.61 -14.94 -16.56
C VAL A 232 4.59 -16.21 -15.69
N ALA A 233 3.73 -17.18 -16.03
CA ALA A 233 3.63 -18.46 -15.31
C ALA A 233 4.74 -19.47 -15.65
N GLU A 234 5.52 -19.27 -16.69
CA GLU A 234 6.77 -19.99 -16.90
C GLU A 234 7.78 -19.46 -15.87
N GLU A 235 8.25 -20.31 -14.97
CA GLU A 235 9.31 -20.01 -14.02
C GLU A 235 10.62 -19.77 -14.78
N LYS A 236 10.80 -18.55 -15.28
CA LYS A 236 12.05 -18.10 -15.90
C LYS A 236 13.05 -17.78 -14.81
N SER A 237 14.31 -18.15 -15.04
CA SER A 237 15.40 -17.75 -14.17
C SER A 237 15.63 -16.23 -14.22
N GLU A 238 16.26 -15.64 -13.18
CA GLU A 238 16.58 -14.21 -13.15
C GLU A 238 17.46 -13.82 -14.36
N LEU A 239 18.29 -14.75 -14.86
CA LEU A 239 19.10 -14.55 -16.05
C LEU A 239 18.22 -14.43 -17.30
N GLU A 240 17.20 -15.28 -17.45
CA GLU A 240 16.28 -15.25 -18.58
C GLU A 240 15.44 -13.97 -18.60
N TYR A 241 14.97 -13.49 -17.44
CA TYR A 241 14.31 -12.19 -17.33
C TYR A 241 15.22 -11.04 -17.73
N PHE A 242 16.50 -11.11 -17.35
CA PHE A 242 17.47 -10.08 -17.70
C PHE A 242 17.80 -10.11 -19.20
N GLU A 243 17.90 -11.29 -19.81
CA GLU A 243 18.12 -11.45 -21.27
C GLU A 243 16.98 -10.82 -22.07
N GLU A 244 15.73 -11.09 -21.71
CA GLU A 244 14.55 -10.50 -22.36
C GLU A 244 14.52 -8.97 -22.21
N PHE A 245 14.78 -8.47 -21.00
CA PHE A 245 14.88 -7.03 -20.77
C PHE A 245 16.00 -6.39 -21.61
N PHE A 246 17.15 -7.03 -21.68
CA PHE A 246 18.28 -6.54 -22.48
C PHE A 246 17.92 -6.49 -23.97
N GLU A 247 17.30 -7.53 -24.50
CA GLU A 247 16.87 -7.61 -25.90
C GLU A 247 15.82 -6.54 -26.22
N LEU A 248 14.84 -6.32 -25.34
CA LEU A 248 13.85 -5.25 -25.45
C LEU A 248 14.48 -3.85 -25.49
N GLN A 249 15.53 -3.61 -24.73
CA GLN A 249 16.18 -2.30 -24.65
C GLN A 249 17.16 -2.05 -25.80
N ASN A 250 17.82 -3.10 -26.32
CA ASN A 250 18.90 -2.97 -27.28
C ASN A 250 18.52 -3.44 -28.70
N ASN A 251 17.33 -4.03 -28.89
CA ASN A 251 16.84 -4.63 -30.13
C ASN A 251 17.78 -5.73 -30.71
N HIS A 252 18.56 -6.38 -29.86
CA HIS A 252 19.37 -7.56 -30.18
C HIS A 252 19.64 -8.37 -28.89
N PRO A 253 19.83 -9.69 -29.02
CA PRO A 253 20.12 -10.54 -27.86
C PRO A 253 21.50 -10.23 -27.27
N MET A 254 21.68 -10.66 -26.01
CA MET A 254 22.98 -10.56 -25.33
C MET A 254 24.06 -11.40 -26.02
N LEU A 255 25.27 -10.88 -26.01
CA LEU A 255 26.45 -11.66 -26.42
C LEU A 255 26.78 -12.68 -25.32
N GLN A 256 27.44 -13.78 -25.71
CA GLN A 256 27.81 -14.84 -24.76
C GLN A 256 28.62 -14.31 -23.55
N GLU A 257 29.58 -13.40 -23.81
CA GLU A 257 30.39 -12.77 -22.75
C GLU A 257 29.57 -11.93 -21.77
N GLN A 258 28.55 -11.21 -22.29
CA GLN A 258 27.63 -10.42 -21.46
C GLN A 258 26.76 -11.32 -20.58
N ARG A 259 26.25 -12.41 -21.16
CA ARG A 259 25.46 -13.42 -20.46
C ARG A 259 26.24 -14.06 -19.30
N GLU A 260 27.49 -14.47 -19.55
CA GLU A 260 28.38 -15.05 -18.54
C GLU A 260 28.69 -14.05 -17.41
N PHE A 261 28.91 -12.78 -17.76
CA PHE A 261 29.13 -11.72 -16.79
C PHE A 261 27.92 -11.52 -15.86
N VAL A 262 26.71 -11.40 -16.43
CA VAL A 262 25.47 -11.22 -15.67
C VAL A 262 25.17 -12.45 -14.82
N SER A 263 25.33 -13.65 -15.35
CA SER A 263 25.16 -14.90 -14.60
C SER A 263 26.11 -14.96 -13.39
N GLY A 264 27.36 -14.53 -13.57
CA GLY A 264 28.32 -14.43 -12.47
C GLY A 264 27.97 -13.39 -11.41
N LEU A 265 27.34 -12.28 -11.78
CA LEU A 265 26.85 -11.28 -10.83
C LEU A 265 25.65 -11.80 -10.04
N ILE A 266 24.68 -12.44 -10.70
CA ILE A 266 23.51 -13.05 -10.04
C ILE A 266 23.98 -14.12 -9.03
N GLY A 267 24.95 -14.96 -9.40
CA GLY A 267 25.53 -15.95 -8.51
C GLY A 267 26.15 -15.34 -7.24
N LYS A 268 26.94 -14.26 -7.41
CA LYS A 268 27.54 -13.54 -6.27
C LYS A 268 26.54 -12.85 -5.37
N LEU A 269 25.44 -12.33 -5.90
CA LEU A 269 24.37 -11.73 -5.12
C LEU A 269 23.71 -12.80 -4.24
N LYS A 270 23.40 -13.97 -4.80
CA LYS A 270 22.82 -15.11 -4.05
C LYS A 270 23.76 -15.66 -2.97
N GLU A 271 25.07 -15.65 -3.20
CA GLU A 271 26.06 -16.05 -2.18
C GLU A 271 26.19 -15.03 -1.03
N ASN A 272 25.90 -13.76 -1.27
CA ASN A 272 25.95 -12.71 -0.23
C ASN A 272 24.62 -12.53 0.53
N GLU A 273 23.55 -13.19 0.11
CA GLU A 273 22.25 -13.22 0.78
C GLU A 273 22.08 -14.43 1.71
N LEU A 274 23.05 -15.36 1.74
CA LEU A 274 23.15 -16.50 2.65
C LEU A 274 24.13 -16.21 3.80
#